data_300f7d4ed8c5191f7500e6bda1cf8afa
#
_entry.id   300f7d4ed8c5191f7500e6bda1cf8afa
#
_cell.length_a   1.000
_cell.length_b   1.000
_cell.length_c   1.000
_cell.angle_alpha   90.00
_cell.angle_beta   90.00
_cell.angle_gamma   90.00
#
_symmetry.space_group_name_H-M   'P 1'
#
loop_
_entity.id
_entity.type
_entity.pdbx_description
1 polymer ?
#
loop_
_entity_poly.entity_id
_entity_poly.type
_entity_poly.pdbx_seq_one_letter_code
_entity_poly.pdbx_strand_id
1 'polypeptide(L)'
;MKITIGLFLAFISISSFSQVCKNKGPNVILFTWDGVRSHEFFNGTGIFHANQLPASDRGEILKTFWSKHASEGTVFGGGSRYQIGSKIAISLPSYQAIMVGHPTNCMNNKCDSIQEVSVLENVREFLNLEKKDIAVFASWNRILAAAALDSNKITHGIYPEIFDDGTQDEQMLKIQNEAMIDLPKWKGSRKDKYTFELGMHYLKKHCPRLLYISLVDSDEFGHDGDYPNYVRSLRQYDEYLDQLINTLNSMGEYGRQTTLLVTTDHSRGPGPLWLGHAITSYSEKNVFLYAKGRGVKATGRTKEMGNHTNIRPTIEYLLGVTPTGEILPNISL
;
A
#
# COMPACT_ATOMS: atom_id res chain seq x y z
N MET A 1 -30.61 -54.20 -30.61
CA MET A 1 -29.40 -53.76 -29.90
C MET A 1 -29.62 -52.33 -29.53
N LYS A 2 -30.03 -52.07 -28.25
CA LYS A 2 -30.31 -50.71 -27.75
C LYS A 2 -29.04 -50.19 -27.08
N ILE A 3 -28.47 -49.10 -27.62
CA ILE A 3 -27.31 -48.43 -27.06
C ILE A 3 -27.82 -47.35 -26.10
N THR A 4 -27.55 -47.52 -24.82
CA THR A 4 -27.86 -46.54 -23.76
C THR A 4 -26.61 -45.62 -23.60
N ILE A 5 -26.76 -44.38 -24.01
CA ILE A 5 -25.73 -43.35 -23.80
C ILE A 5 -25.89 -42.82 -22.38
N GLY A 6 -24.95 -43.15 -21.51
CA GLY A 6 -24.87 -42.61 -20.16
C GLY A 6 -24.25 -41.18 -20.18
N LEU A 7 -25.05 -40.20 -19.77
CA LEU A 7 -24.61 -38.81 -19.59
C LEU A 7 -23.83 -38.73 -18.27
N PHE A 8 -22.51 -38.60 -18.31
CA PHE A 8 -21.67 -38.28 -17.14
C PHE A 8 -21.75 -36.78 -16.92
N LEU A 9 -22.56 -36.35 -15.93
CA LEU A 9 -22.52 -35.02 -15.40
C LEU A 9 -21.29 -34.90 -14.48
N ALA A 10 -20.24 -34.25 -14.99
CA ALA A 10 -19.10 -33.83 -14.19
C ALA A 10 -19.56 -32.70 -13.25
N PHE A 11 -19.78 -32.99 -11.99
CA PHE A 11 -19.92 -31.99 -10.95
C PHE A 11 -18.56 -31.32 -10.75
N ILE A 12 -18.37 -30.15 -11.36
CA ILE A 12 -17.27 -29.25 -11.00
C ILE A 12 -17.64 -28.74 -9.60
N SER A 13 -17.01 -29.31 -8.58
CA SER A 13 -17.05 -28.76 -7.23
C SER A 13 -16.36 -27.39 -7.26
N ILE A 14 -17.16 -26.33 -7.38
CA ILE A 14 -16.72 -24.99 -7.02
C ILE A 14 -16.51 -25.06 -5.50
N SER A 15 -15.29 -25.38 -5.08
CA SER A 15 -14.88 -25.23 -3.70
C SER A 15 -15.01 -23.74 -3.36
N SER A 16 -16.14 -23.40 -2.77
CA SER A 16 -16.42 -22.08 -2.26
C SER A 16 -15.33 -21.74 -1.23
N PHE A 17 -14.50 -20.76 -1.54
CA PHE A 17 -13.58 -20.09 -0.61
C PHE A 17 -14.35 -19.35 0.53
N SER A 18 -15.55 -19.81 0.88
CA SER A 18 -16.37 -19.20 1.94
C SER A 18 -15.89 -19.53 3.36
N GLN A 19 -14.82 -20.27 3.47
CA GLN A 19 -14.27 -20.59 4.77
C GLN A 19 -13.05 -19.72 4.96
N VAL A 20 -13.08 -18.68 5.81
CA VAL A 20 -11.88 -18.39 6.55
C VAL A 20 -11.96 -17.14 7.41
N CYS A 21 -12.53 -16.06 6.92
CA CYS A 21 -12.55 -14.84 7.71
C CYS A 21 -13.58 -14.94 8.85
N LYS A 22 -13.13 -15.44 9.99
CA LYS A 22 -13.93 -15.38 11.24
C LYS A 22 -14.06 -13.94 11.73
N ASN A 23 -13.16 -13.07 11.29
CA ASN A 23 -13.17 -11.67 11.63
C ASN A 23 -14.30 -10.95 10.85
N LYS A 24 -15.26 -10.43 11.57
CA LYS A 24 -16.42 -9.69 11.05
C LYS A 24 -16.35 -8.20 11.39
N GLY A 25 -15.30 -7.76 12.03
CA GLY A 25 -15.13 -6.36 12.40
C GLY A 25 -14.58 -5.49 11.29
N PRO A 26 -14.50 -4.19 11.53
CA PRO A 26 -13.87 -3.26 10.58
C PRO A 26 -12.39 -3.59 10.38
N ASN A 27 -11.94 -3.53 9.15
CA ASN A 27 -10.55 -3.80 8.78
C ASN A 27 -9.98 -2.63 7.97
N VAL A 28 -8.67 -2.46 8.01
CA VAL A 28 -7.99 -1.46 7.19
C VAL A 28 -6.80 -2.09 6.47
N ILE A 29 -6.65 -1.75 5.20
CA ILE A 29 -5.44 -2.05 4.43
C ILE A 29 -4.79 -0.73 4.06
N LEU A 30 -3.54 -0.54 4.46
CA LEU A 30 -2.68 0.53 3.98
C LEU A 30 -1.78 -0.02 2.87
N PHE A 31 -1.78 0.61 1.72
CA PHE A 31 -0.99 0.22 0.56
C PHE A 31 -0.16 1.41 0.08
N THR A 32 1.17 1.34 0.19
CA THR A 32 2.05 2.44 -0.21
C THR A 32 2.90 2.09 -1.41
N TRP A 33 3.07 3.07 -2.30
CA TRP A 33 3.85 3.04 -3.53
C TRP A 33 4.98 4.07 -3.41
N ASP A 34 6.21 3.64 -3.09
CA ASP A 34 7.32 4.55 -2.80
C ASP A 34 7.68 5.42 -4.01
N GLY A 35 7.88 6.72 -3.76
CA GLY A 35 8.42 7.65 -4.73
C GLY A 35 7.54 7.92 -5.97
N VAL A 36 6.25 7.60 -5.93
CA VAL A 36 5.34 7.87 -7.05
C VAL A 36 5.08 9.37 -7.16
N ARG A 37 5.52 9.95 -8.28
CA ARG A 37 5.37 11.38 -8.52
C ARG A 37 3.91 11.77 -8.77
N SER A 38 3.46 12.79 -8.05
CA SER A 38 2.10 13.33 -8.18
C SER A 38 1.75 13.72 -9.62
N HIS A 39 2.77 14.10 -10.41
CA HIS A 39 2.58 14.45 -11.83
C HIS A 39 2.06 13.25 -12.63
N GLU A 40 2.74 12.10 -12.60
CA GLU A 40 2.33 10.91 -13.34
C GLU A 40 1.00 10.37 -12.84
N PHE A 41 0.76 10.42 -11.55
CA PHE A 41 -0.50 9.98 -10.96
C PHE A 41 -1.70 10.80 -11.50
N PHE A 42 -1.59 12.13 -11.56
CA PHE A 42 -2.72 13.00 -11.91
C PHE A 42 -2.77 13.43 -13.38
N ASN A 43 -1.63 13.49 -14.08
CA ASN A 43 -1.54 14.10 -15.40
C ASN A 43 -0.94 13.18 -16.47
N GLY A 44 -0.31 12.06 -16.09
CA GLY A 44 0.37 11.19 -17.04
C GLY A 44 1.85 11.54 -17.22
N THR A 45 2.50 10.94 -18.23
CA THR A 45 3.90 11.20 -18.55
C THR A 45 4.03 12.57 -19.22
N GLY A 46 4.86 13.44 -18.68
CA GLY A 46 5.11 14.74 -19.30
C GLY A 46 5.97 14.63 -20.56
N ILE A 47 5.95 15.70 -21.37
CA ILE A 47 6.80 15.83 -22.59
C ILE A 47 8.30 15.80 -22.27
N PHE A 48 8.68 16.08 -21.03
CA PHE A 48 10.06 16.12 -20.59
C PHE A 48 10.81 14.78 -20.79
N HIS A 49 10.09 13.67 -20.71
CA HIS A 49 10.64 12.33 -20.87
C HIS A 49 10.35 11.71 -22.23
N ALA A 50 9.91 12.50 -23.22
CA ALA A 50 9.51 12.03 -24.54
C ALA A 50 10.65 11.32 -25.32
N ASN A 51 11.91 11.57 -24.97
CA ASN A 51 13.07 10.86 -25.52
C ASN A 51 13.26 9.45 -24.95
N GLN A 52 12.63 9.13 -23.80
CA GLN A 52 12.70 7.81 -23.17
C GLN A 52 11.40 7.02 -23.33
N LEU A 53 10.27 7.71 -23.28
CA LEU A 53 8.95 7.12 -23.41
C LEU A 53 7.98 8.12 -24.06
N PRO A 54 7.17 7.69 -25.05
CA PRO A 54 6.12 8.53 -25.60
C PRO A 54 5.20 9.09 -24.52
N ALA A 55 4.68 10.31 -24.74
CA ALA A 55 3.73 10.91 -23.83
C ALA A 55 2.46 10.06 -23.73
N SER A 56 2.03 9.80 -22.51
CA SER A 56 0.81 9.06 -22.17
C SER A 56 0.01 9.85 -21.15
N ASP A 57 -1.30 9.82 -21.25
CA ASP A 57 -2.12 10.41 -20.19
C ASP A 57 -2.20 9.48 -18.96
N ARG A 58 -2.79 10.01 -17.87
CA ARG A 58 -2.92 9.23 -16.62
C ARG A 58 -3.77 7.97 -16.79
N GLY A 59 -4.75 7.99 -17.71
CA GLY A 59 -5.61 6.84 -17.99
C GLY A 59 -4.92 5.77 -18.85
N GLU A 60 -3.74 6.04 -19.40
CA GLU A 60 -2.90 5.05 -20.05
C GLU A 60 -1.86 4.43 -19.08
N ILE A 61 -1.52 5.17 -18.02
CA ILE A 61 -0.59 4.69 -16.98
C ILE A 61 -1.33 3.91 -15.91
N LEU A 62 -2.37 4.50 -15.32
CA LEU A 62 -3.22 3.94 -14.26
C LEU A 62 -4.63 3.73 -14.83
N LYS A 63 -4.72 2.86 -15.82
CA LYS A 63 -5.93 2.70 -16.65
C LYS A 63 -7.14 2.26 -15.84
N THR A 64 -6.98 1.21 -15.06
CA THR A 64 -8.07 0.62 -14.28
C THR A 64 -8.46 1.54 -13.12
N PHE A 65 -7.48 2.15 -12.48
CA PHE A 65 -7.73 3.12 -11.42
C PHE A 65 -8.60 4.29 -11.90
N TRP A 66 -8.20 4.99 -12.98
CA TRP A 66 -8.93 6.17 -13.43
C TRP A 66 -10.25 5.88 -14.12
N SER A 67 -10.38 4.71 -14.79
CA SER A 67 -11.64 4.35 -15.48
C SER A 67 -12.68 3.73 -14.56
N LYS A 68 -12.25 3.10 -13.44
CA LYS A 68 -13.13 2.33 -12.56
C LYS A 68 -13.05 2.80 -11.10
N HIS A 69 -11.88 2.67 -10.48
CA HIS A 69 -11.77 2.76 -9.03
C HIS A 69 -11.81 4.18 -8.48
N ALA A 70 -11.31 5.18 -9.21
CA ALA A 70 -11.26 6.55 -8.73
C ALA A 70 -12.63 7.12 -8.35
N SER A 71 -13.70 6.73 -9.07
CA SER A 71 -15.07 7.16 -8.78
C SER A 71 -15.74 6.36 -7.64
N GLU A 72 -15.20 5.19 -7.29
CA GLU A 72 -15.73 4.31 -6.25
C GLU A 72 -15.19 4.64 -4.84
N GLY A 73 -14.37 5.66 -4.73
CA GLY A 73 -13.76 6.13 -3.48
C GLY A 73 -13.54 7.64 -3.49
N THR A 74 -12.61 8.10 -2.66
CA THR A 74 -12.18 9.51 -2.61
C THR A 74 -10.70 9.62 -2.92
N VAL A 75 -10.34 10.48 -3.87
CA VAL A 75 -8.96 10.77 -4.30
C VAL A 75 -8.57 12.16 -3.82
N PHE A 76 -7.66 12.22 -2.86
CA PHE A 76 -7.05 13.45 -2.36
C PHE A 76 -5.79 13.79 -3.16
N GLY A 77 -5.48 15.08 -3.27
CA GLY A 77 -4.28 15.56 -3.94
C GLY A 77 -4.56 16.34 -5.23
N GLY A 78 -3.50 16.49 -6.02
CA GLY A 78 -3.51 17.41 -7.18
C GLY A 78 -3.25 18.85 -6.74
N GLY A 79 -2.01 19.29 -6.91
CA GLY A 79 -1.45 20.51 -6.30
C GLY A 79 -1.13 20.25 -4.82
N SER A 80 -1.27 21.25 -3.98
CA SER A 80 -0.91 21.21 -2.56
C SER A 80 -2.02 20.71 -1.62
N ARG A 81 -3.05 20.06 -2.15
CA ARG A 81 -4.20 19.64 -1.34
C ARG A 81 -3.93 18.44 -0.47
N TYR A 82 -2.96 17.59 -0.83
CA TYR A 82 -2.52 16.49 0.00
C TYR A 82 -0.99 16.44 0.00
N GLN A 83 -0.40 16.45 1.19
CA GLN A 83 1.03 16.62 1.35
C GLN A 83 1.62 15.54 2.28
N ILE A 84 2.96 15.41 2.24
CA ILE A 84 3.69 14.61 3.23
C ILE A 84 3.47 15.16 4.63
N GLY A 85 3.58 14.29 5.64
CA GLY A 85 3.53 14.66 7.06
C GLY A 85 4.90 14.89 7.69
N SER A 86 5.98 14.53 6.99
CA SER A 86 7.36 14.69 7.46
C SER A 86 7.91 16.08 7.17
N LYS A 87 9.03 16.43 7.85
CA LYS A 87 9.75 17.70 7.63
C LYS A 87 10.43 17.75 6.25
N ILE A 88 10.78 16.58 5.72
CA ILE A 88 11.53 16.43 4.47
C ILE A 88 10.93 15.29 3.64
N ALA A 89 10.96 15.43 2.32
CA ALA A 89 10.45 14.41 1.37
C ALA A 89 11.49 13.30 1.17
N ILE A 90 11.64 12.46 2.18
CA ILE A 90 12.50 11.26 2.19
C ILE A 90 11.68 10.10 2.76
N SER A 91 11.94 8.88 2.27
CA SER A 91 11.10 7.70 2.55
C SER A 91 10.97 7.40 4.04
N LEU A 92 12.07 7.14 4.77
CA LEU A 92 11.95 6.77 6.18
C LEU A 92 11.29 7.86 7.04
N PRO A 93 11.65 9.16 6.97
CA PRO A 93 10.92 10.24 7.62
C PRO A 93 9.43 10.26 7.32
N SER A 94 9.06 10.06 6.06
CA SER A 94 7.65 10.08 5.61
C SER A 94 6.88 8.88 6.14
N TYR A 95 7.45 7.68 6.06
CA TYR A 95 6.85 6.48 6.63
C TYR A 95 6.70 6.56 8.15
N GLN A 96 7.71 7.09 8.86
CA GLN A 96 7.59 7.34 10.29
C GLN A 96 6.42 8.29 10.60
N ALA A 97 6.30 9.41 9.86
CA ALA A 97 5.19 10.35 10.07
C ALA A 97 3.80 9.72 9.80
N ILE A 98 3.69 8.82 8.82
CA ILE A 98 2.46 8.04 8.57
C ILE A 98 2.13 7.16 9.77
N MET A 99 3.12 6.47 10.33
CA MET A 99 2.90 5.48 11.39
C MET A 99 2.65 6.09 12.76
N VAL A 100 3.26 7.26 13.05
CA VAL A 100 3.08 7.93 14.36
C VAL A 100 2.07 9.09 14.33
N GLY A 101 1.64 9.55 13.14
CA GLY A 101 0.63 10.60 12.97
C GLY A 101 1.13 12.03 13.16
N HIS A 102 2.45 12.24 13.19
CA HIS A 102 3.07 13.57 13.28
C HIS A 102 4.52 13.54 12.74
N PRO A 103 5.11 14.71 12.38
CA PRO A 103 6.49 14.74 11.93
C PRO A 103 7.47 14.29 13.03
N THR A 104 8.39 13.39 12.69
CA THR A 104 9.46 12.94 13.59
C THR A 104 10.72 13.83 13.44
N ASN A 105 11.76 13.52 14.21
CA ASN A 105 13.07 14.15 14.05
C ASN A 105 13.96 13.43 13.02
N CYS A 106 13.46 12.40 12.37
CA CYS A 106 14.15 11.72 11.31
C CYS A 106 14.29 12.63 10.07
N MET A 107 15.51 12.72 9.53
CA MET A 107 15.83 13.61 8.41
C MET A 107 16.48 12.85 7.24
N ASN A 108 16.64 11.53 7.31
CA ASN A 108 17.25 10.71 6.25
C ASN A 108 16.90 9.23 6.45
N ASN A 109 17.29 8.37 5.48
CA ASN A 109 17.02 6.94 5.51
C ASN A 109 17.91 6.12 6.48
N LYS A 110 18.78 6.77 7.26
CA LYS A 110 19.66 6.11 8.26
C LYS A 110 19.21 6.33 9.70
N CYS A 111 18.10 7.04 9.91
CA CYS A 111 17.55 7.25 11.25
C CYS A 111 17.26 5.92 11.95
N ASP A 112 17.28 5.95 13.27
CA ASP A 112 16.80 4.84 14.11
C ASP A 112 15.30 4.59 13.90
N SER A 113 14.83 3.48 14.44
CA SER A 113 13.40 3.18 14.51
C SER A 113 12.64 4.28 15.26
N ILE A 114 11.36 4.37 14.99
CA ILE A 114 10.44 5.23 15.78
C ILE A 114 10.66 5.00 17.27
N GLN A 115 10.52 6.07 18.05
CA GLN A 115 10.72 6.03 19.51
C GLN A 115 9.40 6.04 20.28
N GLU A 116 8.32 5.78 19.60
CA GLU A 116 6.96 5.76 20.15
C GLU A 116 6.11 4.68 19.46
N VAL A 117 5.00 4.33 20.08
CA VAL A 117 4.09 3.29 19.60
C VAL A 117 3.47 3.69 18.26
N SER A 118 3.60 2.85 17.25
CA SER A 118 3.00 3.03 15.93
C SER A 118 1.50 2.79 15.95
N VAL A 119 0.80 3.19 14.87
CA VAL A 119 -0.62 2.84 14.67
C VAL A 119 -0.84 1.32 14.67
N LEU A 120 0.12 0.54 14.18
CA LEU A 120 0.03 -0.92 14.12
C LEU A 120 -0.01 -1.53 15.53
N GLU A 121 0.91 -1.09 16.38
CA GLU A 121 0.99 -1.54 17.78
C GLU A 121 -0.17 -1.00 18.60
N ASN A 122 -0.53 0.29 18.44
CA ASN A 122 -1.62 0.93 19.16
C ASN A 122 -2.95 0.21 18.91
N VAL A 123 -3.28 -0.07 17.65
CA VAL A 123 -4.49 -0.81 17.26
C VAL A 123 -4.49 -2.21 17.86
N ARG A 124 -3.36 -2.92 17.80
CA ARG A 124 -3.24 -4.24 18.40
C ARG A 124 -3.53 -4.25 19.89
N GLU A 125 -2.88 -3.34 20.61
CA GLU A 125 -3.01 -3.24 22.07
C GLU A 125 -4.41 -2.81 22.49
N PHE A 126 -4.94 -1.75 21.87
CA PHE A 126 -6.26 -1.19 22.22
C PHE A 126 -7.38 -2.21 21.99
N LEU A 127 -7.34 -2.96 20.88
CA LEU A 127 -8.35 -3.95 20.53
C LEU A 127 -8.06 -5.36 21.06
N ASN A 128 -6.96 -5.53 21.82
CA ASN A 128 -6.50 -6.82 22.34
C ASN A 128 -6.44 -7.91 21.26
N LEU A 129 -5.81 -7.60 20.12
CA LEU A 129 -5.72 -8.48 18.97
C LEU A 129 -4.53 -9.43 19.07
N GLU A 130 -4.63 -10.56 18.38
CA GLU A 130 -3.50 -11.47 18.20
C GLU A 130 -2.44 -10.85 17.27
N LYS A 131 -1.20 -11.30 17.36
CA LYS A 131 -0.10 -10.81 16.51
C LYS A 131 -0.43 -10.94 15.02
N LYS A 132 -1.05 -12.05 14.60
CA LYS A 132 -1.44 -12.30 13.21
C LYS A 132 -2.52 -11.37 12.65
N ASP A 133 -3.24 -10.64 13.51
CA ASP A 133 -4.27 -9.70 13.08
C ASP A 133 -3.68 -8.36 12.60
N ILE A 134 -2.39 -8.13 12.86
CA ILE A 134 -1.63 -6.95 12.44
C ILE A 134 -0.42 -7.40 11.63
N ALA A 135 -0.38 -7.07 10.34
CA ALA A 135 0.69 -7.55 9.47
C ALA A 135 1.27 -6.48 8.55
N VAL A 136 2.58 -6.58 8.30
CA VAL A 136 3.34 -5.71 7.39
C VAL A 136 4.11 -6.55 6.38
N PHE A 137 3.95 -6.26 5.09
CA PHE A 137 4.77 -6.81 4.02
C PHE A 137 5.42 -5.67 3.26
N ALA A 138 6.76 -5.64 3.22
CA ALA A 138 7.47 -4.53 2.59
C ALA A 138 8.64 -5.02 1.74
N SER A 139 8.81 -4.35 0.60
CA SER A 139 9.94 -4.61 -0.29
C SER A 139 11.24 -4.05 0.28
N TRP A 140 11.19 -2.86 0.87
CA TRP A 140 12.35 -2.18 1.43
C TRP A 140 12.55 -2.50 2.92
N ASN A 141 13.80 -2.86 3.29
CA ASN A 141 14.12 -3.31 4.65
C ASN A 141 13.97 -2.22 5.73
N ARG A 142 14.03 -0.93 5.36
CA ARG A 142 13.91 0.18 6.33
C ARG A 142 12.47 0.44 6.80
N ILE A 143 11.47 -0.16 6.16
CA ILE A 143 10.08 -0.02 6.59
C ILE A 143 9.89 -0.49 8.04
N LEU A 144 10.64 -1.48 8.51
CA LEU A 144 10.55 -1.94 9.89
C LEU A 144 10.84 -0.82 10.90
N ALA A 145 11.79 0.06 10.58
CA ALA A 145 12.14 1.21 11.42
C ALA A 145 11.04 2.29 11.50
N ALA A 146 10.07 2.25 10.61
CA ALA A 146 8.86 3.08 10.68
C ALA A 146 7.66 2.34 11.27
N ALA A 147 7.57 1.04 11.02
CA ALA A 147 6.37 0.25 11.29
C ALA A 147 6.16 -0.06 12.78
N ALA A 148 7.22 -0.24 13.55
CA ALA A 148 7.08 -0.64 14.95
C ALA A 148 8.20 -0.14 15.84
N LEU A 149 7.85 0.23 17.06
CA LEU A 149 8.78 0.44 18.17
C LEU A 149 9.33 -0.93 18.65
N ASP A 150 8.45 -1.92 18.76
CA ASP A 150 8.76 -3.32 19.07
C ASP A 150 8.21 -4.24 17.98
N SER A 151 9.07 -4.67 17.07
CA SER A 151 8.68 -5.54 15.94
C SER A 151 8.11 -6.90 16.36
N ASN A 152 8.37 -7.36 17.59
CA ASN A 152 7.80 -8.60 18.09
C ASN A 152 6.28 -8.53 18.31
N LYS A 153 5.73 -7.32 18.34
CA LYS A 153 4.29 -7.10 18.51
C LYS A 153 3.48 -7.26 17.23
N ILE A 154 4.09 -7.29 16.07
CA ILE A 154 3.41 -7.36 14.77
C ILE A 154 3.95 -8.52 13.95
N THR A 155 3.13 -9.08 13.05
CA THR A 155 3.61 -9.99 12.02
C THR A 155 4.23 -9.17 10.89
N HIS A 156 5.43 -9.55 10.44
CA HIS A 156 6.06 -8.85 9.34
C HIS A 156 6.80 -9.77 8.39
N GLY A 157 6.70 -9.50 7.10
CA GLY A 157 7.44 -10.12 6.01
C GLY A 157 8.23 -9.06 5.24
N ILE A 158 9.20 -8.42 5.92
CA ILE A 158 10.03 -7.33 5.38
C ILE A 158 11.37 -7.91 4.93
N TYR A 159 11.79 -7.55 3.71
CA TYR A 159 13.08 -8.02 3.19
C TYR A 159 14.25 -7.69 4.15
N PRO A 160 15.25 -8.58 4.32
CA PRO A 160 15.40 -9.94 3.77
C PRO A 160 14.77 -11.02 4.64
N GLU A 161 14.19 -10.66 5.79
CA GLU A 161 13.81 -11.62 6.83
C GLU A 161 12.64 -12.51 6.42
N ILE A 162 12.78 -13.78 6.77
CA ILE A 162 11.68 -14.72 6.86
C ILE A 162 11.19 -14.63 8.31
N PHE A 163 10.00 -14.11 8.54
CA PHE A 163 9.41 -14.13 9.87
C PHE A 163 8.98 -15.55 10.23
N ASP A 164 9.23 -15.94 11.47
CA ASP A 164 8.83 -17.23 12.02
C ASP A 164 7.99 -17.02 13.28
N ASP A 165 6.72 -16.72 13.08
CA ASP A 165 5.76 -16.49 14.16
C ASP A 165 4.58 -17.49 14.11
N GLY A 166 4.75 -18.58 13.37
CA GLY A 166 3.73 -19.61 13.16
C GLY A 166 2.66 -19.23 12.13
N THR A 167 2.77 -18.06 11.45
CA THR A 167 1.85 -17.65 10.38
C THR A 167 2.34 -18.07 9.00
N GLN A 168 3.60 -18.49 8.86
CA GLN A 168 4.18 -18.99 7.63
C GLN A 168 3.56 -20.31 7.21
N ASP A 169 3.53 -20.53 5.92
CA ASP A 169 3.20 -21.80 5.31
C ASP A 169 4.11 -22.07 4.09
N GLU A 170 3.93 -23.24 3.49
CA GLU A 170 4.73 -23.69 2.35
C GLU A 170 4.68 -22.69 1.18
N GLN A 171 3.52 -22.08 0.92
CA GLN A 171 3.39 -21.09 -0.16
C GLN A 171 4.16 -19.81 0.15
N MET A 172 4.11 -19.31 1.37
CA MET A 172 4.89 -18.13 1.78
C MET A 172 6.39 -18.39 1.70
N LEU A 173 6.83 -19.56 2.15
CA LEU A 173 8.24 -19.97 2.04
C LEU A 173 8.68 -20.09 0.58
N LYS A 174 7.83 -20.63 -0.29
CA LYS A 174 8.10 -20.70 -1.73
C LYS A 174 8.30 -19.31 -2.34
N ILE A 175 7.37 -18.38 -2.11
CA ILE A 175 7.47 -16.99 -2.61
C ILE A 175 8.75 -16.33 -2.09
N GLN A 176 9.06 -16.52 -0.81
CA GLN A 176 10.28 -15.96 -0.20
C GLN A 176 11.55 -16.54 -0.84
N ASN A 177 11.62 -17.85 -1.08
CA ASN A 177 12.76 -18.49 -1.72
C ASN A 177 12.94 -17.99 -3.17
N GLU A 178 11.86 -17.85 -3.92
CA GLU A 178 11.90 -17.25 -5.26
C GLU A 178 12.42 -15.82 -5.23
N ALA A 179 11.97 -15.02 -4.24
CA ALA A 179 12.44 -13.64 -4.06
C ALA A 179 13.95 -13.56 -3.75
N MET A 180 14.49 -14.52 -3.00
CA MET A 180 15.92 -14.57 -2.68
C MET A 180 16.80 -14.99 -3.86
N ILE A 181 16.24 -15.61 -4.87
CA ILE A 181 16.93 -15.96 -6.12
C ILE A 181 16.81 -14.83 -7.16
N ASP A 182 15.62 -14.23 -7.28
CA ASP A 182 15.31 -13.17 -8.25
C ASP A 182 15.45 -11.79 -7.62
N LEU A 183 16.66 -11.44 -7.16
CA LEU A 183 16.93 -10.15 -6.52
C LEU A 183 16.90 -8.98 -7.51
N PRO A 184 16.51 -7.78 -7.07
CA PRO A 184 16.71 -6.56 -7.85
C PRO A 184 18.19 -6.17 -7.90
N LYS A 185 18.56 -5.22 -8.76
CA LYS A 185 19.93 -4.71 -8.86
C LYS A 185 20.35 -3.83 -7.67
N TRP A 186 19.40 -3.21 -6.99
CA TRP A 186 19.62 -2.40 -5.79
C TRP A 186 19.63 -3.25 -4.52
N LYS A 187 20.29 -2.74 -3.48
CA LYS A 187 20.48 -3.44 -2.22
C LYS A 187 19.42 -3.05 -1.19
N GLY A 188 19.10 -3.98 -0.32
CA GLY A 188 18.19 -3.72 0.80
C GLY A 188 16.71 -3.83 0.46
N SER A 189 16.39 -4.33 -0.73
CA SER A 189 15.02 -4.52 -1.20
C SER A 189 14.84 -5.87 -1.87
N ARG A 190 13.59 -6.31 -2.00
CA ARG A 190 13.17 -7.35 -2.93
C ARG A 190 12.23 -6.75 -3.97
N LYS A 191 12.05 -7.41 -5.11
CA LYS A 191 11.10 -6.96 -6.14
C LYS A 191 9.67 -6.94 -5.61
N ASP A 192 8.93 -5.92 -5.96
CA ASP A 192 7.57 -5.66 -5.48
C ASP A 192 6.59 -6.78 -5.73
N LYS A 193 6.77 -7.55 -6.80
CA LYS A 193 5.89 -8.69 -7.11
C LYS A 193 5.83 -9.70 -5.96
N TYR A 194 6.97 -9.99 -5.34
CA TYR A 194 7.01 -10.94 -4.22
C TYR A 194 6.41 -10.37 -2.93
N THR A 195 6.62 -9.09 -2.69
CA THR A 195 5.99 -8.40 -1.55
C THR A 195 4.47 -8.39 -1.69
N PHE A 196 3.98 -8.08 -2.88
CA PHE A 196 2.55 -8.08 -3.16
C PHE A 196 1.97 -9.50 -3.05
N GLU A 197 2.61 -10.51 -3.62
CA GLU A 197 2.18 -11.92 -3.52
C GLU A 197 2.11 -12.40 -2.07
N LEU A 198 3.12 -12.09 -1.24
CA LEU A 198 3.14 -12.42 0.20
C LEU A 198 1.98 -11.74 0.92
N GLY A 199 1.80 -10.42 0.72
CA GLY A 199 0.71 -9.66 1.33
C GLY A 199 -0.67 -10.20 0.93
N MET A 200 -0.87 -10.52 -0.34
CA MET A 200 -2.12 -11.08 -0.86
C MET A 200 -2.40 -12.50 -0.38
N HIS A 201 -1.36 -13.33 -0.25
CA HIS A 201 -1.51 -14.65 0.33
C HIS A 201 -1.91 -14.58 1.81
N TYR A 202 -1.21 -13.71 2.57
CA TYR A 202 -1.51 -13.47 3.97
C TYR A 202 -2.93 -12.94 4.17
N LEU A 203 -3.34 -11.95 3.39
CA LEU A 203 -4.69 -11.39 3.40
C LEU A 203 -5.76 -12.48 3.29
N LYS A 204 -5.64 -13.35 2.29
CA LYS A 204 -6.62 -14.42 2.04
C LYS A 204 -6.63 -15.48 3.14
N LYS A 205 -5.47 -15.78 3.74
CA LYS A 205 -5.32 -16.85 4.72
C LYS A 205 -5.70 -16.40 6.14
N HIS A 206 -5.27 -15.20 6.54
CA HIS A 206 -5.37 -14.75 7.93
C HIS A 206 -6.42 -13.67 8.18
N CYS A 207 -6.89 -12.98 7.13
CA CYS A 207 -7.89 -11.91 7.24
C CYS A 207 -7.54 -10.89 8.35
N PRO A 208 -6.38 -10.22 8.28
CA PRO A 208 -5.90 -9.34 9.34
C PRO A 208 -6.82 -8.12 9.54
N ARG A 209 -6.84 -7.58 10.75
CA ARG A 209 -7.56 -6.35 11.09
C ARG A 209 -6.88 -5.12 10.50
N LEU A 210 -5.55 -5.13 10.46
CA LEU A 210 -4.75 -4.08 9.84
C LEU A 210 -3.61 -4.73 9.05
N LEU A 211 -3.61 -4.50 7.74
CA LEU A 211 -2.57 -4.97 6.82
C LEU A 211 -1.87 -3.76 6.20
N TYR A 212 -0.55 -3.76 6.23
CA TYR A 212 0.27 -2.79 5.52
C TYR A 212 1.10 -3.48 4.45
N ILE A 213 0.98 -3.04 3.20
CA ILE A 213 1.81 -3.48 2.07
C ILE A 213 2.56 -2.27 1.53
N SER A 214 3.89 -2.37 1.42
CA SER A 214 4.76 -1.28 0.97
C SER A 214 5.65 -1.73 -0.19
N LEU A 215 5.52 -1.05 -1.32
CA LEU A 215 6.24 -1.31 -2.57
C LEU A 215 7.31 -0.22 -2.80
N VAL A 216 8.40 -0.55 -3.52
CA VAL A 216 9.57 0.33 -3.67
C VAL A 216 10.11 0.46 -5.09
N ASP A 217 9.74 -0.42 -6.03
CA ASP A 217 10.36 -0.48 -7.36
C ASP A 217 10.29 0.85 -8.12
N SER A 218 9.20 1.63 -7.95
CA SER A 218 9.06 2.95 -8.58
C SER A 218 10.13 3.95 -8.11
N ASP A 219 10.43 4.00 -6.82
CA ASP A 219 11.45 4.92 -6.29
C ASP A 219 12.85 4.53 -6.77
N GLU A 220 13.16 3.27 -6.74
CA GLU A 220 14.46 2.74 -7.18
C GLU A 220 14.69 2.97 -8.68
N PHE A 221 13.72 2.71 -9.55
CA PHE A 221 13.83 3.06 -10.98
C PHE A 221 13.92 4.56 -11.19
N GLY A 222 13.26 5.37 -10.33
CA GLY A 222 13.40 6.82 -10.35
C GLY A 222 14.83 7.25 -10.04
N HIS A 223 15.47 6.69 -9.04
CA HIS A 223 16.89 6.97 -8.70
C HIS A 223 17.87 6.55 -9.80
N ASP A 224 17.58 5.45 -10.49
CA ASP A 224 18.37 4.98 -11.62
C ASP A 224 18.20 5.80 -12.90
N GLY A 225 17.23 6.70 -12.95
CA GLY A 225 16.89 7.45 -14.17
C GLY A 225 16.19 6.62 -15.24
N ASP A 226 15.72 5.43 -14.89
CA ASP A 226 15.05 4.49 -15.79
C ASP A 226 13.53 4.78 -15.86
N TYR A 227 13.19 5.85 -16.59
CA TYR A 227 11.81 6.32 -16.70
C TYR A 227 10.84 5.27 -17.30
N PRO A 228 11.23 4.48 -18.33
CA PRO A 228 10.38 3.41 -18.83
C PRO A 228 10.00 2.36 -17.78
N ASN A 229 10.96 1.93 -16.96
CA ASN A 229 10.69 0.98 -15.89
C ASN A 229 9.96 1.62 -14.70
N TYR A 230 10.23 2.89 -14.39
CA TYR A 230 9.43 3.66 -13.44
C TYR A 230 7.94 3.67 -13.83
N VAL A 231 7.61 4.03 -15.08
CA VAL A 231 6.22 4.02 -15.57
C VAL A 231 5.64 2.60 -15.63
N ARG A 232 6.47 1.59 -15.92
CA ARG A 232 6.06 0.18 -15.85
C ARG A 232 5.65 -0.22 -14.42
N SER A 233 6.38 0.24 -13.41
CA SER A 233 6.00 -0.01 -12.00
C SER A 233 4.64 0.59 -11.68
N LEU A 234 4.34 1.81 -12.15
CA LEU A 234 3.02 2.41 -11.95
C LEU A 234 1.89 1.59 -12.60
N ARG A 235 2.11 1.08 -13.81
CA ARG A 235 1.14 0.18 -14.47
C ARG A 235 0.95 -1.12 -13.68
N GLN A 236 2.03 -1.66 -13.15
CA GLN A 236 1.97 -2.86 -12.31
C GLN A 236 1.22 -2.57 -10.99
N TYR A 237 1.36 -1.38 -10.41
CA TYR A 237 0.62 -0.99 -9.21
C TYR A 237 -0.88 -0.79 -9.49
N ASP A 238 -1.25 -0.35 -10.68
CA ASP A 238 -2.65 -0.31 -11.13
C ASP A 238 -3.26 -1.73 -11.17
N GLU A 239 -2.51 -2.70 -11.72
CA GLU A 239 -2.91 -4.10 -11.75
C GLU A 239 -3.01 -4.70 -10.34
N TYR A 240 -2.05 -4.43 -9.46
CA TYR A 240 -2.06 -4.89 -8.07
C TYR A 240 -3.24 -4.30 -7.29
N LEU A 241 -3.54 -3.03 -7.50
CA LEU A 241 -4.68 -2.39 -6.87
C LEU A 241 -6.01 -3.03 -7.33
N ASP A 242 -6.17 -3.29 -8.62
CA ASP A 242 -7.36 -3.99 -9.14
C ASP A 242 -7.47 -5.41 -8.58
N GLN A 243 -6.37 -6.17 -8.51
CA GLN A 243 -6.34 -7.50 -7.91
C GLN A 243 -6.72 -7.46 -6.43
N LEU A 244 -6.20 -6.49 -5.66
CA LEU A 244 -6.53 -6.33 -4.24
C LEU A 244 -8.02 -6.01 -4.06
N ILE A 245 -8.56 -5.06 -4.81
CA ILE A 245 -9.98 -4.68 -4.74
C ILE A 245 -10.87 -5.86 -5.14
N ASN A 246 -10.54 -6.57 -6.23
CA ASN A 246 -11.32 -7.74 -6.67
C ASN A 246 -11.25 -8.88 -5.65
N THR A 247 -10.10 -9.07 -5.00
CA THR A 247 -9.98 -10.04 -3.89
C THR A 247 -10.87 -9.66 -2.73
N LEU A 248 -10.84 -8.40 -2.28
CA LEU A 248 -11.73 -7.93 -1.20
C LEU A 248 -13.20 -8.11 -1.56
N ASN A 249 -13.61 -7.78 -2.79
CA ASN A 249 -14.96 -7.99 -3.27
C ASN A 249 -15.41 -9.46 -3.19
N SER A 250 -14.48 -10.41 -3.33
CA SER A 250 -14.74 -11.85 -3.22
C SER A 250 -14.73 -12.39 -1.79
N MET A 251 -14.21 -11.62 -0.80
CA MET A 251 -14.08 -12.06 0.59
C MET A 251 -15.33 -11.82 1.46
N GLY A 252 -16.49 -11.58 0.84
CA GLY A 252 -17.77 -11.47 1.52
C GLY A 252 -17.81 -10.37 2.58
N GLU A 253 -18.17 -10.72 3.83
CA GLU A 253 -18.30 -9.73 4.92
C GLU A 253 -16.96 -9.05 5.25
N TYR A 254 -15.86 -9.79 5.27
CA TYR A 254 -14.55 -9.21 5.51
C TYR A 254 -14.24 -8.07 4.52
N GLY A 255 -14.47 -8.31 3.23
CA GLY A 255 -14.25 -7.29 2.20
C GLY A 255 -15.19 -6.08 2.38
N ARG A 256 -16.47 -6.30 2.68
CA ARG A 256 -17.43 -5.21 2.95
C ARG A 256 -17.05 -4.36 4.16
N GLN A 257 -16.42 -4.96 5.16
CA GLN A 257 -15.94 -4.27 6.37
C GLN A 257 -14.52 -3.68 6.22
N THR A 258 -13.91 -3.79 5.04
CA THR A 258 -12.54 -3.32 4.82
C THR A 258 -12.52 -1.93 4.20
N THR A 259 -11.66 -1.07 4.76
CA THR A 259 -11.26 0.20 4.15
C THR A 259 -9.86 0.07 3.59
N LEU A 260 -9.69 0.50 2.36
CA LEU A 260 -8.41 0.57 1.66
C LEU A 260 -7.92 2.01 1.60
N LEU A 261 -6.69 2.25 2.04
CA LEU A 261 -5.96 3.51 1.92
C LEU A 261 -4.74 3.28 1.04
N VAL A 262 -4.60 4.02 -0.05
CA VAL A 262 -3.47 3.91 -1.00
C VAL A 262 -2.79 5.27 -1.11
N THR A 263 -1.46 5.34 -0.88
CA THR A 263 -0.70 6.57 -0.98
C THR A 263 0.74 6.32 -1.43
N THR A 264 1.48 7.38 -1.68
CA THR A 264 2.96 7.37 -1.79
C THR A 264 3.54 8.04 -0.55
N ASP A 265 4.76 7.77 -0.22
CA ASP A 265 5.46 8.38 0.92
C ASP A 265 5.98 9.79 0.60
N HIS A 266 6.47 10.02 -0.62
CA HIS A 266 6.85 11.32 -1.17
C HIS A 266 6.64 11.34 -2.69
N SER A 267 6.69 12.54 -3.26
CA SER A 267 6.78 12.74 -4.69
C SER A 267 8.24 12.98 -5.09
N ARG A 268 8.48 13.29 -6.35
CA ARG A 268 9.82 13.53 -6.90
C ARG A 268 9.89 14.91 -7.53
N GLY A 269 11.12 15.39 -7.76
CA GLY A 269 11.38 16.69 -8.36
C GLY A 269 10.80 16.87 -9.75
N PRO A 270 10.59 18.12 -10.20
CA PRO A 270 10.09 18.42 -11.53
C PRO A 270 11.18 18.32 -12.59
N GLY A 271 10.80 18.01 -13.83
CA GLY A 271 11.73 17.97 -14.97
C GLY A 271 12.97 17.13 -14.69
N PRO A 272 14.19 17.65 -14.93
CA PRO A 272 15.44 16.91 -14.70
C PRO A 272 15.67 16.48 -13.27
N LEU A 273 15.02 17.12 -12.30
CA LEU A 273 15.16 16.81 -10.88
C LEU A 273 14.35 15.57 -10.45
N TRP A 274 13.65 14.93 -11.37
CA TRP A 274 12.83 13.74 -11.06
C TRP A 274 13.64 12.53 -10.54
N LEU A 275 14.95 12.51 -10.79
CA LEU A 275 15.87 11.48 -10.29
C LEU A 275 15.96 11.47 -8.76
N GLY A 276 15.63 12.58 -8.12
CA GLY A 276 15.73 12.76 -6.68
C GLY A 276 14.48 13.30 -6.04
N HIS A 277 14.57 13.33 -4.74
CA HIS A 277 13.62 13.93 -3.80
C HIS A 277 14.44 14.51 -2.64
N ALA A 278 13.80 15.09 -1.63
CA ALA A 278 14.46 15.79 -0.53
C ALA A 278 15.08 17.16 -0.88
N ILE A 279 14.98 17.57 -2.12
CA ILE A 279 15.30 18.94 -2.47
C ILE A 279 14.15 19.82 -1.98
N THR A 280 14.42 21.08 -1.71
CA THR A 280 13.43 22.01 -1.16
C THR A 280 12.33 22.40 -2.18
N SER A 281 12.15 21.63 -3.25
CA SER A 281 11.09 21.90 -4.21
C SER A 281 9.72 21.53 -3.62
N TYR A 282 8.77 22.42 -3.79
CA TYR A 282 7.41 22.26 -3.27
C TYR A 282 6.70 21.03 -3.85
N SER A 283 7.09 20.61 -5.06
CA SER A 283 6.47 19.48 -5.78
C SER A 283 6.70 18.14 -5.10
N GLU A 284 7.83 17.93 -4.43
CA GLU A 284 8.19 16.68 -3.75
C GLU A 284 7.32 16.40 -2.54
N LYS A 285 6.75 17.46 -1.95
CA LYS A 285 5.85 17.37 -0.80
C LYS A 285 4.40 17.05 -1.20
N ASN A 286 4.04 17.27 -2.47
CA ASN A 286 2.69 17.03 -2.97
C ASN A 286 2.53 15.58 -3.35
N VAL A 287 1.66 14.89 -2.66
CA VAL A 287 1.40 13.46 -2.82
C VAL A 287 -0.09 13.23 -3.11
N PHE A 288 -0.51 11.99 -3.16
CA PHE A 288 -1.91 11.60 -3.28
C PHE A 288 -2.31 10.66 -2.16
N LEU A 289 -3.60 10.57 -1.91
CA LEU A 289 -4.19 9.47 -1.16
C LEU A 289 -5.51 9.07 -1.84
N TYR A 290 -5.70 7.78 -2.00
CA TYR A 290 -6.97 7.19 -2.38
C TYR A 290 -7.53 6.40 -1.22
N ALA A 291 -8.79 6.66 -0.88
CA ALA A 291 -9.52 5.94 0.14
C ALA A 291 -10.77 5.29 -0.46
N LYS A 292 -11.07 4.03 -0.13
CA LYS A 292 -12.23 3.28 -0.62
C LYS A 292 -12.71 2.27 0.43
N GLY A 293 -13.99 2.02 0.47
CA GLY A 293 -14.60 0.97 1.28
C GLY A 293 -15.39 1.49 2.46
N ARG A 294 -15.44 0.71 3.55
CA ARG A 294 -16.25 1.04 4.73
C ARG A 294 -15.88 2.40 5.32
N GLY A 295 -16.87 3.24 5.58
CA GLY A 295 -16.67 4.56 6.17
C GLY A 295 -16.12 5.62 5.22
N VAL A 296 -15.98 5.33 3.93
CA VAL A 296 -15.49 6.30 2.94
C VAL A 296 -16.64 6.79 2.06
N LYS A 297 -16.84 8.11 2.01
CA LYS A 297 -17.75 8.72 1.05
C LYS A 297 -17.09 8.72 -0.32
N ALA A 298 -17.68 8.04 -1.30
CA ALA A 298 -17.18 8.02 -2.68
C ALA A 298 -17.49 9.38 -3.37
N THR A 299 -16.46 10.21 -3.50
CA THR A 299 -16.58 11.54 -4.12
C THR A 299 -15.79 11.68 -5.42
N GLY A 300 -15.03 10.64 -5.80
CA GLY A 300 -14.01 10.78 -6.84
C GLY A 300 -12.90 11.74 -6.38
N ARG A 301 -12.43 12.60 -7.27
CA ARG A 301 -11.46 13.64 -6.87
C ARG A 301 -12.10 14.68 -5.96
N THR A 302 -11.55 14.82 -4.76
CA THR A 302 -12.00 15.83 -3.79
C THR A 302 -11.16 17.11 -3.86
N LYS A 303 -11.74 18.23 -3.38
CA LYS A 303 -11.04 19.48 -3.13
C LYS A 303 -10.58 19.62 -1.67
N GLU A 304 -10.98 18.70 -0.83
CA GLU A 304 -10.60 18.68 0.58
C GLU A 304 -9.08 18.56 0.74
N MET A 305 -8.58 19.11 1.83
CA MET A 305 -7.16 19.10 2.16
C MET A 305 -6.86 18.01 3.20
N GLY A 306 -5.63 17.53 3.19
CA GLY A 306 -5.12 16.59 4.17
C GLY A 306 -3.61 16.40 4.01
N ASN A 307 -3.06 15.57 4.85
CA ASN A 307 -1.66 15.18 4.76
C ASN A 307 -1.44 13.79 5.40
N HIS A 308 -0.22 13.27 5.33
CA HIS A 308 0.11 11.95 5.86
C HIS A 308 -0.16 11.79 7.36
N THR A 309 -0.11 12.87 8.16
CA THR A 309 -0.37 12.76 9.61
C THR A 309 -1.82 12.42 9.92
N ASN A 310 -2.73 12.62 8.95
CA ASN A 310 -4.13 12.20 9.09
C ASN A 310 -4.32 10.68 8.91
N ILE A 311 -3.34 9.94 8.36
CA ILE A 311 -3.49 8.50 8.07
C ILE A 311 -3.64 7.71 9.38
N ARG A 312 -2.75 7.90 10.35
CA ARG A 312 -2.82 7.21 11.66
C ARG A 312 -4.17 7.41 12.34
N PRO A 313 -4.62 8.64 12.64
CA PRO A 313 -5.90 8.84 13.34
C PRO A 313 -7.10 8.35 12.51
N THR A 314 -7.01 8.34 11.17
CA THR A 314 -8.04 7.76 10.32
C THR A 314 -8.10 6.23 10.45
N ILE A 315 -6.97 5.54 10.48
CA ILE A 315 -6.91 4.09 10.71
C ILE A 315 -7.50 3.77 12.09
N GLU A 316 -7.09 4.49 13.13
CA GLU A 316 -7.60 4.34 14.48
C GLU A 316 -9.13 4.49 14.51
N TYR A 317 -9.66 5.57 13.95
CA TYR A 317 -11.10 5.83 13.87
C TYR A 317 -11.86 4.71 13.14
N LEU A 318 -11.39 4.31 11.96
CA LEU A 318 -12.01 3.27 11.15
C LEU A 318 -12.08 1.91 11.86
N LEU A 319 -11.12 1.63 12.73
CA LEU A 319 -11.03 0.39 13.51
C LEU A 319 -11.74 0.48 14.88
N GLY A 320 -12.30 1.64 15.23
CA GLY A 320 -12.98 1.84 16.50
C GLY A 320 -12.02 2.13 17.66
N VAL A 321 -10.80 2.55 17.37
CA VAL A 321 -9.81 3.06 18.32
C VAL A 321 -9.98 4.57 18.43
N THR A 322 -9.77 5.15 19.62
CA THR A 322 -9.80 6.62 19.80
C THR A 322 -8.72 7.27 18.94
N PRO A 323 -9.10 8.17 18.01
CA PRO A 323 -8.12 8.83 17.15
C PRO A 323 -7.13 9.69 17.94
N THR A 324 -5.85 9.60 17.59
CA THR A 324 -4.78 10.41 18.21
C THR A 324 -4.62 11.79 17.58
N GLY A 325 -5.44 12.12 16.57
CA GLY A 325 -5.38 13.39 15.84
C GLY A 325 -6.56 13.58 14.90
N GLU A 326 -6.42 14.49 13.97
CA GLU A 326 -7.45 14.81 12.98
C GLU A 326 -7.54 13.72 11.90
N ILE A 327 -8.75 13.21 11.68
CA ILE A 327 -9.00 12.21 10.62
C ILE A 327 -9.13 12.88 9.26
N LEU A 328 -8.97 12.10 8.20
CA LEU A 328 -9.19 12.56 6.83
C LEU A 328 -10.64 13.02 6.63
N PRO A 329 -10.89 14.11 5.90
CA PRO A 329 -12.23 14.47 5.48
C PRO A 329 -12.87 13.38 4.61
N ASN A 330 -14.20 13.39 4.50
CA ASN A 330 -14.98 12.37 3.80
C ASN A 330 -14.87 10.94 4.39
N ILE A 331 -14.42 10.82 5.63
CA ILE A 331 -14.43 9.59 6.41
C ILE A 331 -15.47 9.72 7.54
N SER A 332 -16.40 8.76 7.63
CA SER A 332 -17.42 8.68 8.69
C SER A 332 -17.91 7.25 8.86
N LEU A 333 -18.15 6.82 10.08
CA LEU A 333 -18.71 5.49 10.42
C LEU A 333 -20.20 5.54 10.62
#